data_1a7902e22b7e4208bb0611d3dcbeaca3
#
_entry.id   1a7902e22b7e4208bb0611d3dcbeaca3
#
_cell.length_a   1.000
_cell.length_b   1.000
_cell.length_c   1.000
_cell.angle_alpha   90.00
_cell.angle_beta   90.00
_cell.angle_gamma   90.00
#
_symmetry.space_group_name_H-M   'P 1'
#
loop_
_entity.id
_entity.type
_entity.pdbx_description
1 polymer ?
#
loop_
_entity_poly.entity_id
_entity_poly.type
_entity_poly.pdbx_seq_one_letter_code
_entity_poly.pdbx_strand_id
1 'polypeptide(L)'
;MKISLAEINSKVGDLKYNANLIKKHADIAIKNGAEILITPELSLCGYPPEDLLLETEFIDRCQHYLIEIAEKFPKLKIIVGHPRRKNKLLFNSISLLYGGKINKVYDKQKLPNYGVFDERRYFSPSKKPGVFKHKGKVFGLLICEDIWEEGPLEELSKLNVDYVVCVNASPYEFNKTKNKFTIIQNRLNALNDFTLIYLNCVGGQDELLFDGNSFITKPKKYSPNNLPFFSGQFNSQNIIADFSNKNHIEITRKYEKFPFHRKILEDPIKQINSMNEEKFLIYNLLNGLILAMKDYIEKNSINKLFLGLSGGIDSAVVLFIASKVISREKITAIMMPSEFTSDVSLKDAKKLASNLGVNYKSISIQKHIKNFEVTFKKDFEGLKRDITEQNIQARIRGMILMAYANKFNGMVLATGNKSEMAVGYSTIYGDMVGGFSVLKDVPKTMVYKIANEINYKENIIPQRIIDRAPSAELTENQLDEDSLPAYEILDKIIDLHIEKNFSEKDLIKFGFSTKLVKKVVKLIKVNEFKRRQSAPGPKITSKAFSKDRRYPITNRFQL
;
A
#
# COMPACT_ATOMS: atom_id res chain seq x y z
N MET A 1 26.73 -1.57 -22.88
CA MET A 1 25.90 -2.67 -22.31
C MET A 1 24.60 -2.07 -21.82
N LYS A 2 23.46 -2.58 -22.36
CA LYS A 2 22.13 -2.10 -21.93
C LYS A 2 21.45 -3.14 -21.05
N ILE A 3 20.88 -2.66 -19.94
CA ILE A 3 20.11 -3.48 -18.98
C ILE A 3 18.71 -2.90 -18.90
N SER A 4 17.70 -3.77 -18.98
CA SER A 4 16.29 -3.43 -18.79
C SER A 4 15.84 -3.80 -17.39
N LEU A 5 15.27 -2.87 -16.65
CA LEU A 5 14.65 -3.06 -15.34
C LEU A 5 13.14 -3.00 -15.53
N ALA A 6 12.42 -4.05 -15.18
CA ALA A 6 10.97 -4.11 -15.30
C ALA A 6 10.31 -3.89 -13.94
N GLU A 7 9.74 -2.73 -13.69
CA GLU A 7 8.86 -2.48 -12.54
C GLU A 7 7.48 -3.08 -12.86
N ILE A 8 7.23 -4.27 -12.36
CA ILE A 8 6.06 -5.09 -12.70
C ILE A 8 5.01 -5.02 -11.59
N ASN A 9 3.74 -4.87 -11.99
CA ASN A 9 2.58 -5.06 -11.14
C ASN A 9 2.03 -6.49 -11.34
N SER A 10 2.58 -7.44 -10.60
CA SER A 10 2.16 -8.84 -10.65
C SER A 10 0.82 -9.05 -9.95
N LYS A 11 0.07 -10.09 -10.38
CA LYS A 11 -1.10 -10.62 -9.68
C LYS A 11 -0.73 -11.87 -8.92
N VAL A 12 -0.91 -11.89 -7.62
CA VAL A 12 -0.62 -13.08 -6.81
C VAL A 12 -1.47 -14.26 -7.30
N GLY A 13 -0.81 -15.39 -7.57
CA GLY A 13 -1.45 -16.62 -8.04
C GLY A 13 -1.75 -16.70 -9.54
N ASP A 14 -1.81 -15.60 -10.27
CA ASP A 14 -2.06 -15.61 -11.73
C ASP A 14 -0.75 -15.79 -12.52
N LEU A 15 -0.24 -17.02 -12.48
CA LEU A 15 1.05 -17.37 -13.08
C LEU A 15 1.09 -17.10 -14.59
N LYS A 16 -0.02 -17.39 -15.30
CA LYS A 16 -0.13 -17.16 -16.75
C LYS A 16 -0.05 -15.67 -17.09
N TYR A 17 -0.81 -14.84 -16.35
CA TYR A 17 -0.77 -13.38 -16.51
C TYR A 17 0.64 -12.86 -16.26
N ASN A 18 1.27 -13.23 -15.14
CA ASN A 18 2.59 -12.76 -14.76
C ASN A 18 3.67 -13.20 -15.74
N ALA A 19 3.63 -14.47 -16.21
CA ALA A 19 4.53 -14.96 -17.26
C ALA A 19 4.39 -14.17 -18.57
N ASN A 20 3.15 -13.86 -18.98
CA ASN A 20 2.89 -13.04 -20.17
C ASN A 20 3.37 -11.60 -19.98
N LEU A 21 3.22 -11.05 -18.78
CA LEU A 21 3.75 -9.73 -18.45
C LEU A 21 5.28 -9.69 -18.53
N ILE A 22 5.98 -10.70 -17.98
CA ILE A 22 7.43 -10.84 -18.09
C ILE A 22 7.86 -10.95 -19.57
N LYS A 23 7.14 -11.75 -20.37
CA LYS A 23 7.40 -11.88 -21.82
C LYS A 23 7.24 -10.55 -22.57
N LYS A 24 6.19 -9.78 -22.25
CA LYS A 24 5.99 -8.42 -22.79
C LYS A 24 7.16 -7.49 -22.47
N HIS A 25 7.64 -7.51 -21.23
CA HIS A 25 8.81 -6.74 -20.82
C HIS A 25 10.10 -7.23 -21.51
N ALA A 26 10.23 -8.53 -21.81
CA ALA A 26 11.34 -9.08 -22.57
C ALA A 26 11.32 -8.59 -24.03
N ASP A 27 10.16 -8.55 -24.68
CA ASP A 27 10.00 -7.99 -26.03
C ASP A 27 10.39 -6.50 -26.07
N ILE A 28 9.99 -5.71 -25.06
CA ILE A 28 10.39 -4.30 -24.93
C ILE A 28 11.91 -4.18 -24.73
N ALA A 29 12.51 -5.03 -23.90
CA ALA A 29 13.95 -5.06 -23.66
C ALA A 29 14.73 -5.31 -24.97
N ILE A 30 14.34 -6.34 -25.74
CA ILE A 30 14.95 -6.68 -27.03
C ILE A 30 14.82 -5.53 -28.02
N LYS A 31 13.63 -4.94 -28.16
CA LYS A 31 13.36 -3.81 -29.06
C LYS A 31 14.24 -2.60 -28.78
N ASN A 32 14.65 -2.42 -27.51
CA ASN A 32 15.54 -1.31 -27.11
C ASN A 32 17.01 -1.71 -26.99
N GLY A 33 17.38 -2.92 -27.47
CA GLY A 33 18.75 -3.42 -27.50
C GLY A 33 19.33 -3.80 -26.14
N ALA A 34 18.46 -4.10 -25.15
CA ALA A 34 18.92 -4.59 -23.86
C ALA A 34 19.42 -6.03 -23.95
N GLU A 35 20.48 -6.31 -23.23
CA GLU A 35 21.15 -7.61 -23.19
C GLU A 35 20.75 -8.43 -21.96
N ILE A 36 20.26 -7.74 -20.93
CA ILE A 36 19.78 -8.31 -19.67
C ILE A 36 18.44 -7.66 -19.33
N LEU A 37 17.45 -8.48 -18.98
CA LEU A 37 16.20 -8.05 -18.34
C LEU A 37 16.21 -8.49 -16.88
N ILE A 38 15.83 -7.61 -15.97
CA ILE A 38 15.71 -7.89 -14.55
C ILE A 38 14.25 -7.68 -14.14
N THR A 39 13.67 -8.65 -13.42
CA THR A 39 12.33 -8.57 -12.84
C THR A 39 12.38 -8.60 -11.31
N PRO A 40 11.35 -8.11 -10.59
CA PRO A 40 11.34 -8.05 -9.13
C PRO A 40 11.34 -9.42 -8.42
N GLU A 41 11.50 -9.37 -7.10
CA GLU A 41 11.32 -10.52 -6.20
C GLU A 41 9.96 -11.18 -6.42
N LEU A 42 9.94 -12.52 -6.53
CA LEU A 42 8.75 -13.36 -6.74
C LEU A 42 7.82 -12.86 -7.87
N SER A 43 8.34 -12.14 -8.85
CA SER A 43 7.55 -11.52 -9.94
C SER A 43 6.71 -12.52 -10.74
N LEU A 44 7.12 -13.79 -10.80
CA LEU A 44 6.40 -14.84 -11.53
C LEU A 44 5.12 -15.28 -10.80
N CYS A 45 5.13 -15.34 -9.47
CA CYS A 45 3.96 -15.73 -8.69
C CYS A 45 3.21 -14.56 -8.02
N GLY A 46 3.83 -13.36 -7.99
CA GLY A 46 3.38 -12.22 -7.21
C GLY A 46 3.81 -12.30 -5.73
N TYR A 47 3.84 -11.17 -5.04
CA TYR A 47 4.26 -11.06 -3.64
C TYR A 47 3.17 -10.35 -2.79
N PRO A 48 2.84 -10.84 -1.58
CA PRO A 48 3.26 -12.11 -0.99
C PRO A 48 2.33 -13.27 -1.41
N PRO A 49 2.87 -14.42 -1.81
CA PRO A 49 2.06 -15.57 -2.21
C PRO A 49 1.44 -16.35 -1.04
N GLU A 50 1.89 -16.12 0.19
CA GLU A 50 1.36 -16.70 1.44
C GLU A 50 1.18 -18.23 1.33
N ASP A 51 0.03 -18.77 1.81
CA ASP A 51 -0.25 -20.21 1.86
C ASP A 51 -0.36 -20.88 0.47
N LEU A 52 -0.40 -20.13 -0.64
CA LEU A 52 -0.24 -20.71 -1.98
C LEU A 52 1.09 -21.46 -2.14
N LEU A 53 2.11 -21.09 -1.35
CA LEU A 53 3.40 -21.75 -1.31
C LEU A 53 3.35 -23.18 -0.76
N LEU A 54 2.30 -23.54 -0.04
CA LEU A 54 2.07 -24.89 0.49
C LEU A 54 1.53 -25.85 -0.58
N GLU A 55 0.94 -25.30 -1.65
CA GLU A 55 0.39 -26.07 -2.76
C GLU A 55 1.51 -26.56 -3.70
N THR A 56 1.64 -27.88 -3.80
CA THR A 56 2.69 -28.48 -4.66
C THR A 56 2.53 -28.11 -6.12
N GLU A 57 1.29 -28.19 -6.63
CA GLU A 57 0.98 -27.85 -8.02
C GLU A 57 1.32 -26.39 -8.35
N PHE A 58 1.10 -25.47 -7.40
CA PHE A 58 1.47 -24.07 -7.59
C PHE A 58 2.95 -23.87 -7.87
N ILE A 59 3.81 -24.55 -7.10
CA ILE A 59 5.26 -24.49 -7.28
C ILE A 59 5.69 -25.13 -8.60
N ASP A 60 5.10 -26.28 -8.95
CA ASP A 60 5.42 -27.00 -10.20
C ASP A 60 5.01 -26.16 -11.42
N ARG A 61 3.87 -25.47 -11.36
CA ARG A 61 3.45 -24.53 -12.41
C ARG A 61 4.35 -23.29 -12.49
N CYS A 62 4.88 -22.78 -11.39
CA CYS A 62 5.91 -21.74 -11.43
C CYS A 62 7.14 -22.21 -12.21
N GLN A 63 7.61 -23.44 -11.95
CA GLN A 63 8.74 -24.01 -12.67
C GLN A 63 8.44 -24.18 -14.17
N HIS A 64 7.24 -24.62 -14.53
CA HIS A 64 6.80 -24.75 -15.93
C HIS A 64 6.87 -23.40 -16.67
N TYR A 65 6.26 -22.34 -16.13
CA TYR A 65 6.30 -21.02 -16.76
C TYR A 65 7.71 -20.41 -16.82
N LEU A 66 8.57 -20.73 -15.85
CA LEU A 66 9.96 -20.29 -15.88
C LEU A 66 10.72 -20.89 -17.08
N ILE A 67 10.51 -22.18 -17.37
CA ILE A 67 11.08 -22.87 -18.52
C ILE A 67 10.52 -22.29 -19.82
N GLU A 68 9.20 -22.10 -19.92
CA GLU A 68 8.54 -21.48 -21.07
C GLU A 68 9.11 -20.09 -21.42
N ILE A 69 9.39 -19.25 -20.41
CA ILE A 69 10.03 -17.96 -20.62
C ILE A 69 11.46 -18.14 -21.15
N ALA A 70 12.23 -19.08 -20.59
CA ALA A 70 13.59 -19.35 -21.02
C ALA A 70 13.67 -19.80 -22.50
N GLU A 71 12.82 -20.73 -22.89
CA GLU A 71 12.74 -21.27 -24.26
C GLU A 71 12.34 -20.20 -25.27
N LYS A 72 11.40 -19.31 -24.90
CA LYS A 72 10.94 -18.23 -25.78
C LYS A 72 12.02 -17.16 -26.05
N PHE A 73 12.92 -16.90 -25.10
CA PHE A 73 13.91 -15.82 -25.19
C PHE A 73 15.36 -16.33 -25.04
N PRO A 74 15.84 -17.25 -25.90
CA PRO A 74 17.15 -17.91 -25.72
C PRO A 74 18.33 -16.93 -25.81
N LYS A 75 18.17 -15.78 -26.49
CA LYS A 75 19.26 -14.80 -26.70
C LYS A 75 19.31 -13.69 -25.68
N LEU A 76 18.23 -13.47 -24.90
CA LEU A 76 18.16 -12.46 -23.84
C LEU A 76 18.49 -13.13 -22.50
N LYS A 77 19.36 -12.52 -21.70
CA LYS A 77 19.50 -12.91 -20.29
C LYS A 77 18.33 -12.34 -19.48
N ILE A 78 17.58 -13.20 -18.80
CA ILE A 78 16.44 -12.76 -17.97
C ILE A 78 16.68 -13.22 -16.54
N ILE A 79 16.60 -12.29 -15.59
CA ILE A 79 16.63 -12.54 -14.15
C ILE A 79 15.18 -12.51 -13.66
N VAL A 80 14.65 -13.67 -13.20
CA VAL A 80 13.25 -13.83 -12.79
C VAL A 80 13.16 -14.25 -11.33
N GLY A 81 12.37 -13.50 -10.53
CA GLY A 81 12.04 -13.87 -9.14
C GLY A 81 10.90 -14.90 -9.09
N HIS A 82 11.10 -16.01 -8.39
CA HIS A 82 10.14 -17.12 -8.28
C HIS A 82 10.37 -17.98 -7.02
N PRO A 83 9.35 -18.73 -6.52
CA PRO A 83 9.57 -19.76 -5.51
C PRO A 83 10.19 -21.01 -6.14
N ARG A 84 11.08 -21.67 -5.42
CA ARG A 84 11.75 -22.88 -5.87
C ARG A 84 11.76 -23.98 -4.82
N ARG A 85 11.36 -25.21 -5.21
CA ARG A 85 11.51 -26.40 -4.37
C ARG A 85 12.80 -27.14 -4.69
N LYS A 86 13.55 -27.50 -3.66
CA LYS A 86 14.75 -28.34 -3.75
C LYS A 86 14.87 -29.19 -2.49
N ASN A 87 15.00 -30.52 -2.65
CA ASN A 87 15.15 -31.47 -1.55
C ASN A 87 14.14 -31.25 -0.41
N LYS A 88 12.84 -31.14 -0.74
CA LYS A 88 11.72 -30.87 0.17
C LYS A 88 11.73 -29.47 0.84
N LEU A 89 12.74 -28.64 0.60
CA LEU A 89 12.82 -27.27 1.08
C LEU A 89 12.32 -26.30 0.01
N LEU A 90 11.71 -25.22 0.44
CA LEU A 90 11.24 -24.13 -0.42
C LEU A 90 12.14 -22.92 -0.25
N PHE A 91 12.46 -22.25 -1.35
CA PHE A 91 13.32 -21.07 -1.38
C PHE A 91 12.66 -19.93 -2.14
N ASN A 92 12.86 -18.71 -1.66
CA ASN A 92 12.64 -17.48 -2.42
C ASN A 92 13.88 -17.30 -3.31
N SER A 93 13.70 -17.37 -4.62
CA SER A 93 14.82 -17.51 -5.55
C SER A 93 14.76 -16.54 -6.72
N ILE A 94 15.91 -16.26 -7.29
CA ILE A 94 16.06 -15.68 -8.63
C ILE A 94 16.79 -16.67 -9.54
N SER A 95 16.26 -16.83 -10.77
CA SER A 95 16.91 -17.61 -11.82
C SER A 95 17.39 -16.73 -12.96
N LEU A 96 18.61 -16.96 -13.40
CA LEU A 96 19.16 -16.45 -14.66
C LEU A 96 18.79 -17.40 -15.80
N LEU A 97 17.92 -16.95 -16.69
CA LEU A 97 17.50 -17.66 -17.91
C LEU A 97 18.36 -17.21 -19.07
N TYR A 98 18.92 -18.16 -19.85
CA TYR A 98 19.68 -17.87 -21.05
C TYR A 98 19.92 -19.18 -21.86
N GLY A 99 19.98 -19.08 -23.18
CA GLY A 99 20.20 -20.26 -24.05
C GLY A 99 19.06 -21.27 -23.99
N GLY A 100 17.83 -20.84 -23.78
CA GLY A 100 16.65 -21.69 -23.67
C GLY A 100 16.54 -22.49 -22.36
N LYS A 101 17.32 -22.17 -21.33
CA LYS A 101 17.37 -22.94 -20.08
C LYS A 101 17.66 -22.06 -18.87
N ILE A 102 17.49 -22.63 -17.67
CA ILE A 102 17.91 -22.04 -16.40
C ILE A 102 19.42 -22.25 -16.26
N ASN A 103 20.18 -21.17 -16.29
CA ASN A 103 21.64 -21.22 -16.22
C ASN A 103 22.19 -21.16 -14.81
N LYS A 104 21.58 -20.33 -13.96
CA LYS A 104 21.99 -20.11 -12.59
C LYS A 104 20.80 -19.82 -11.70
N VAL A 105 20.87 -20.21 -10.45
CA VAL A 105 19.88 -19.90 -9.43
C VAL A 105 20.59 -19.32 -8.22
N TYR A 106 20.00 -18.30 -7.64
CA TYR A 106 20.34 -17.74 -6.33
C TYR A 106 19.14 -17.85 -5.41
N ASP A 107 19.34 -18.35 -4.22
CA ASP A 107 18.32 -18.48 -3.18
C ASP A 107 18.60 -17.46 -2.07
N LYS A 108 17.56 -16.74 -1.64
CA LYS A 108 17.62 -15.68 -0.61
C LYS A 108 18.28 -16.18 0.66
N GLN A 109 19.20 -15.38 1.22
CA GLN A 109 19.95 -15.73 2.43
C GLN A 109 19.27 -15.21 3.69
N LYS A 110 18.69 -14.01 3.64
CA LYS A 110 18.05 -13.35 4.79
C LYS A 110 16.55 -13.31 4.60
N LEU A 111 15.82 -13.93 5.51
CA LEU A 111 14.36 -14.05 5.46
C LEU A 111 13.73 -13.15 6.53
N PRO A 112 13.03 -12.07 6.13
CA PRO A 112 12.37 -11.18 7.09
C PRO A 112 11.21 -11.92 7.79
N ASN A 113 11.09 -11.69 9.10
CA ASN A 113 10.04 -12.27 9.94
C ASN A 113 9.58 -11.26 10.98
N TYR A 114 9.28 -10.04 10.54
CA TYR A 114 8.82 -8.91 11.35
C TYR A 114 7.82 -8.07 10.55
N GLY A 115 7.00 -7.26 11.27
CA GLY A 115 5.98 -6.43 10.65
C GLY A 115 5.02 -7.27 9.81
N VAL A 116 4.95 -6.98 8.52
CA VAL A 116 4.09 -7.66 7.54
C VAL A 116 4.70 -8.95 6.98
N PHE A 117 5.96 -9.23 7.28
CA PHE A 117 6.69 -10.35 6.70
C PHE A 117 6.62 -11.60 7.58
N ASP A 118 6.35 -12.74 6.96
CA ASP A 118 6.36 -14.09 7.57
C ASP A 118 7.14 -15.09 6.67
N GLU A 119 8.25 -14.67 6.04
CA GLU A 119 8.96 -15.52 5.06
C GLU A 119 9.55 -16.79 5.67
N ARG A 120 9.94 -16.78 6.95
CA ARG A 120 10.46 -17.97 7.64
C ARG A 120 9.41 -19.07 7.84
N ARG A 121 8.14 -18.73 7.69
CA ARG A 121 7.04 -19.71 7.73
C ARG A 121 7.09 -20.64 6.52
N TYR A 122 7.59 -20.16 5.39
CA TYR A 122 7.52 -20.85 4.11
C TYR A 122 8.89 -21.22 3.56
N PHE A 123 9.84 -20.30 3.63
CA PHE A 123 11.13 -20.41 2.96
C PHE A 123 12.26 -20.82 3.90
N SER A 124 13.22 -21.53 3.32
CA SER A 124 14.51 -21.84 3.95
C SER A 124 15.58 -20.86 3.49
N PRO A 125 16.48 -20.38 4.38
CA PRO A 125 17.57 -19.50 4.00
C PRO A 125 18.67 -20.25 3.26
N SER A 126 19.33 -19.58 2.29
CA SER A 126 20.57 -20.04 1.67
C SER A 126 21.81 -19.50 2.41
N LYS A 127 22.99 -20.01 2.02
CA LYS A 127 24.29 -19.49 2.51
C LYS A 127 25.27 -19.23 1.36
N LYS A 128 24.82 -19.34 0.09
CA LYS A 128 25.71 -19.25 -1.07
C LYS A 128 25.52 -17.94 -1.80
N PRO A 129 26.61 -17.17 -2.07
CA PRO A 129 26.52 -15.97 -2.88
C PRO A 129 26.12 -16.33 -4.32
N GLY A 130 25.31 -15.47 -4.93
CA GLY A 130 24.91 -15.56 -6.33
C GLY A 130 25.77 -14.66 -7.20
N VAL A 131 26.53 -15.23 -8.14
CA VAL A 131 27.30 -14.45 -9.12
C VAL A 131 27.21 -15.04 -10.52
N PHE A 132 27.22 -14.18 -11.55
CA PHE A 132 27.34 -14.60 -12.95
C PHE A 132 28.20 -13.62 -13.74
N LYS A 133 28.67 -14.04 -14.93
CA LYS A 133 29.48 -13.18 -15.80
C LYS A 133 28.75 -12.81 -17.08
N HIS A 134 28.91 -11.57 -17.54
CA HIS A 134 28.43 -11.10 -18.83
C HIS A 134 29.40 -10.07 -19.42
N LYS A 135 29.91 -10.32 -20.64
CA LYS A 135 30.87 -9.45 -21.34
C LYS A 135 32.05 -9.00 -20.46
N GLY A 136 32.68 -9.96 -19.77
CA GLY A 136 33.82 -9.69 -18.87
C GLY A 136 33.46 -9.03 -17.54
N LYS A 137 32.21 -8.66 -17.30
CA LYS A 137 31.74 -8.07 -16.06
C LYS A 137 31.14 -9.11 -15.13
N VAL A 138 31.36 -8.96 -13.83
CA VAL A 138 30.84 -9.83 -12.76
C VAL A 138 29.63 -9.18 -12.11
N PHE A 139 28.53 -9.92 -12.07
CA PHE A 139 27.27 -9.51 -11.44
C PHE A 139 27.02 -10.31 -10.18
N GLY A 140 26.77 -9.62 -9.06
CA GLY A 140 26.25 -10.20 -7.82
C GLY A 140 24.73 -10.12 -7.76
N LEU A 141 24.09 -11.09 -7.10
CA LEU A 141 22.65 -11.20 -6.96
C LEU A 141 22.24 -11.13 -5.50
N LEU A 142 21.23 -10.33 -5.18
CA LEU A 142 20.59 -10.19 -3.87
C LEU A 142 19.08 -10.18 -4.03
N ILE A 143 18.37 -10.60 -2.97
CA ILE A 143 16.91 -10.52 -2.89
C ILE A 143 16.54 -9.75 -1.60
N CYS A 144 15.98 -8.56 -1.76
CA CYS A 144 15.31 -7.73 -0.76
C CYS A 144 16.10 -7.63 0.57
N GLU A 145 15.76 -8.46 1.59
CA GLU A 145 16.36 -8.43 2.92
C GLU A 145 17.88 -8.64 2.92
N ASP A 146 18.41 -9.31 1.90
CA ASP A 146 19.86 -9.52 1.77
C ASP A 146 20.69 -8.23 1.73
N ILE A 147 20.07 -7.10 1.29
CA ILE A 147 20.74 -5.79 1.27
C ILE A 147 20.65 -5.06 2.61
N TRP A 148 19.71 -5.46 3.48
CA TRP A 148 19.48 -4.78 4.77
C TRP A 148 20.30 -5.37 5.91
N GLU A 149 20.47 -6.69 5.93
CA GLU A 149 21.24 -7.40 6.94
C GLU A 149 22.70 -7.59 6.52
N GLU A 150 23.60 -7.67 7.51
CA GLU A 150 25.02 -7.94 7.29
C GLU A 150 25.26 -9.34 6.69
N GLY A 151 26.28 -9.45 5.86
CA GLY A 151 26.77 -10.70 5.27
C GLY A 151 26.67 -10.70 3.75
N PRO A 152 25.47 -10.83 3.12
CA PRO A 152 25.37 -11.09 1.68
C PRO A 152 25.98 -10.01 0.78
N LEU A 153 25.78 -8.73 1.10
CA LEU A 153 26.33 -7.62 0.33
C LEU A 153 27.86 -7.50 0.52
N GLU A 154 28.34 -7.71 1.72
CA GLU A 154 29.77 -7.71 2.07
C GLU A 154 30.53 -8.88 1.38
N GLU A 155 29.89 -10.06 1.29
CA GLU A 155 30.44 -11.22 0.57
C GLU A 155 30.61 -10.92 -0.93
N LEU A 156 29.61 -10.29 -1.56
CA LEU A 156 29.70 -9.87 -2.95
C LEU A 156 30.82 -8.84 -3.18
N SER A 157 30.96 -7.89 -2.26
CA SER A 157 32.03 -6.89 -2.31
C SER A 157 33.43 -7.55 -2.29
N LYS A 158 33.64 -8.57 -1.46
CA LYS A 158 34.89 -9.35 -1.39
C LYS A 158 35.16 -10.13 -2.68
N LEU A 159 34.12 -10.50 -3.45
CA LEU A 159 34.23 -11.17 -4.75
C LEU A 159 34.56 -10.21 -5.92
N ASN A 160 34.78 -8.92 -5.64
CA ASN A 160 35.10 -7.88 -6.63
C ASN A 160 34.10 -7.86 -7.80
N VAL A 161 32.81 -7.81 -7.47
CA VAL A 161 31.75 -7.71 -8.48
C VAL A 161 31.72 -6.28 -9.07
N ASP A 162 31.42 -6.16 -10.37
CA ASP A 162 31.22 -4.86 -11.04
C ASP A 162 29.83 -4.28 -10.81
N TYR A 163 28.84 -5.15 -10.69
CA TYR A 163 27.44 -4.81 -10.50
C TYR A 163 26.81 -5.68 -9.41
N VAL A 164 25.95 -5.08 -8.58
CA VAL A 164 25.07 -5.80 -7.65
C VAL A 164 23.63 -5.55 -8.08
N VAL A 165 22.89 -6.62 -8.40
CA VAL A 165 21.48 -6.60 -8.70
C VAL A 165 20.72 -7.02 -7.44
N CYS A 166 19.92 -6.12 -6.88
CA CYS A 166 19.03 -6.39 -5.76
C CYS A 166 17.58 -6.30 -6.23
N VAL A 167 16.87 -7.42 -6.27
CA VAL A 167 15.45 -7.47 -6.65
C VAL A 167 14.59 -7.49 -5.39
N ASN A 168 13.51 -6.73 -5.39
CA ASN A 168 12.76 -6.44 -4.18
C ASN A 168 11.24 -6.56 -4.39
N ALA A 169 10.54 -6.85 -3.28
CA ALA A 169 9.14 -6.60 -3.03
C ALA A 169 9.02 -5.84 -1.70
N SER A 170 9.60 -4.64 -1.66
CA SER A 170 9.67 -3.80 -0.46
C SER A 170 8.45 -2.88 -0.40
N PRO A 171 7.56 -3.02 0.61
CA PRO A 171 6.35 -2.22 0.73
C PRO A 171 6.63 -0.74 0.89
N TYR A 172 5.69 0.05 0.34
CA TYR A 172 5.64 1.49 0.54
C TYR A 172 5.38 1.81 2.02
N GLU A 173 5.99 2.88 2.47
CA GLU A 173 5.73 3.51 3.75
C GLU A 173 5.91 5.01 3.59
N PHE A 174 4.94 5.77 4.10
CA PHE A 174 4.97 7.23 4.04
C PHE A 174 6.27 7.78 4.65
N ASN A 175 6.94 8.67 3.91
CA ASN A 175 8.20 9.31 4.32
C ASN A 175 9.43 8.37 4.50
N LYS A 176 9.37 7.09 4.14
CA LYS A 176 10.49 6.14 4.28
C LYS A 176 11.48 6.16 3.12
N THR A 177 11.07 6.62 1.94
CA THR A 177 11.87 6.54 0.70
C THR A 177 13.26 7.17 0.86
N LYS A 178 13.33 8.37 1.43
CA LYS A 178 14.58 9.09 1.69
C LYS A 178 15.47 8.33 2.69
N ASN A 179 14.88 7.79 3.76
CA ASN A 179 15.59 7.02 4.78
C ASN A 179 16.15 5.71 4.20
N LYS A 180 15.32 5.00 3.40
CA LYS A 180 15.72 3.76 2.71
C LYS A 180 16.99 3.95 1.89
N PHE A 181 16.99 4.95 0.99
CA PHE A 181 18.14 5.25 0.16
C PHE A 181 19.36 5.64 0.99
N THR A 182 19.19 6.50 2.01
CA THR A 182 20.30 6.95 2.87
C THR A 182 20.96 5.81 3.61
N ILE A 183 20.18 4.87 4.17
CA ILE A 183 20.71 3.69 4.87
C ILE A 183 21.53 2.83 3.91
N ILE A 184 20.99 2.52 2.72
CA ILE A 184 21.70 1.72 1.71
C ILE A 184 22.97 2.43 1.28
N GLN A 185 22.91 3.73 0.99
CA GLN A 185 24.07 4.52 0.56
C GLN A 185 25.19 4.52 1.63
N ASN A 186 24.85 4.62 2.90
CA ASN A 186 25.81 4.55 4.00
C ASN A 186 26.51 3.18 4.05
N ARG A 187 25.79 2.07 3.83
CA ARG A 187 26.40 0.74 3.73
C ARG A 187 27.34 0.64 2.53
N LEU A 188 26.91 1.12 1.35
CA LEU A 188 27.74 1.10 0.14
C LEU A 188 29.06 1.83 0.33
N ASN A 189 29.07 2.95 1.05
CA ASN A 189 30.27 3.75 1.28
C ASN A 189 31.37 3.02 2.05
N ALA A 190 31.06 1.97 2.78
CA ALA A 190 32.02 1.12 3.49
C ALA A 190 32.63 0.01 2.59
N LEU A 191 32.11 -0.20 1.38
CA LEU A 191 32.44 -1.34 0.51
C LEU A 191 33.30 -0.95 -0.69
N ASN A 192 33.68 -1.93 -1.52
CA ASN A 192 34.44 -1.73 -2.76
C ASN A 192 33.59 -1.06 -3.84
N ASP A 193 34.23 -0.64 -4.96
CA ASP A 193 33.53 -0.01 -6.07
C ASP A 193 32.70 -1.04 -6.86
N PHE A 194 31.41 -0.83 -6.89
CA PHE A 194 30.45 -1.53 -7.77
C PHE A 194 29.23 -0.64 -8.01
N THR A 195 28.47 -0.95 -9.05
CA THR A 195 27.19 -0.29 -9.31
C THR A 195 26.06 -1.13 -8.70
N LEU A 196 25.28 -0.54 -7.79
CA LEU A 196 24.05 -1.14 -7.28
C LEU A 196 22.87 -0.82 -8.20
N ILE A 197 22.18 -1.85 -8.63
CA ILE A 197 20.91 -1.81 -9.35
C ILE A 197 19.84 -2.35 -8.39
N TYR A 198 19.04 -1.44 -7.80
CA TYR A 198 17.95 -1.76 -6.89
C TYR A 198 16.64 -1.72 -7.66
N LEU A 199 16.01 -2.86 -7.88
CA LEU A 199 14.72 -2.98 -8.55
C LEU A 199 13.64 -3.36 -7.56
N ASN A 200 12.54 -2.62 -7.51
CA ASN A 200 11.37 -2.93 -6.70
C ASN A 200 10.13 -3.20 -7.58
N CYS A 201 9.18 -3.97 -7.07
CA CYS A 201 7.88 -4.14 -7.71
C CYS A 201 6.99 -2.93 -7.47
N VAL A 202 5.88 -2.85 -8.22
CA VAL A 202 4.87 -1.81 -8.10
C VAL A 202 3.49 -2.44 -8.00
N GLY A 203 2.55 -1.76 -7.32
CA GLY A 203 1.15 -2.17 -7.26
C GLY A 203 0.62 -2.39 -5.85
N GLY A 204 -0.70 -2.59 -5.76
CA GLY A 204 -1.40 -2.97 -4.53
C GLY A 204 -1.65 -4.46 -4.46
N GLN A 205 -1.47 -5.06 -3.29
CA GLN A 205 -1.79 -6.45 -3.02
C GLN A 205 -2.32 -6.59 -1.60
N ASP A 206 -3.61 -6.88 -1.46
CA ASP A 206 -4.32 -6.92 -0.18
C ASP A 206 -4.08 -5.63 0.64
N GLU A 207 -3.43 -5.72 1.79
CA GLU A 207 -3.07 -4.57 2.62
C GLU A 207 -1.69 -3.97 2.29
N LEU A 208 -0.97 -4.48 1.28
CA LEU A 208 0.34 -3.96 0.91
C LEU A 208 0.26 -3.08 -0.33
N LEU A 209 1.10 -2.06 -0.34
CA LEU A 209 1.32 -1.18 -1.47
C LEU A 209 2.81 -1.15 -1.80
N PHE A 210 3.16 -1.31 -3.07
CA PHE A 210 4.53 -1.26 -3.57
C PHE A 210 4.68 -0.07 -4.50
N ASP A 211 5.69 0.73 -4.26
CA ASP A 211 5.87 2.02 -4.93
C ASP A 211 6.76 1.98 -6.17
N GLY A 212 7.39 0.84 -6.51
CA GLY A 212 8.47 0.83 -7.45
C GLY A 212 9.67 1.59 -6.88
N ASN A 213 9.87 2.81 -7.34
CA ASN A 213 10.93 3.70 -6.88
C ASN A 213 12.31 3.05 -6.87
N SER A 214 12.57 2.29 -7.95
CA SER A 214 13.85 1.64 -8.19
C SER A 214 14.94 2.67 -8.42
N PHE A 215 16.19 2.32 -8.10
CA PHE A 215 17.31 3.24 -8.26
C PHE A 215 18.59 2.54 -8.69
N ILE A 216 19.47 3.31 -9.31
CA ILE A 216 20.83 2.90 -9.65
C ILE A 216 21.79 3.88 -8.97
N THR A 217 22.77 3.37 -8.23
CA THR A 217 23.74 4.19 -7.50
C THR A 217 25.10 3.50 -7.37
N LYS A 218 26.10 4.27 -6.94
CA LYS A 218 27.44 3.81 -6.58
C LYS A 218 27.82 4.30 -5.19
N PRO A 219 28.83 3.70 -4.53
CA PRO A 219 29.43 4.30 -3.34
C PRO A 219 29.91 5.73 -3.64
N LYS A 220 29.53 6.72 -2.82
CA LYS A 220 29.87 8.14 -3.04
C LYS A 220 31.38 8.40 -3.13
N LYS A 221 32.18 7.63 -2.37
CA LYS A 221 33.65 7.75 -2.39
C LYS A 221 34.28 7.50 -3.77
N TYR A 222 33.58 6.73 -4.64
CA TYR A 222 34.06 6.43 -6.01
C TYR A 222 33.35 7.24 -7.09
N SER A 223 32.30 7.98 -6.73
CA SER A 223 31.53 8.76 -7.69
C SER A 223 30.83 9.94 -7.01
N PRO A 224 31.58 10.90 -6.43
CA PRO A 224 31.00 11.96 -5.61
C PRO A 224 30.05 12.89 -6.38
N ASN A 225 30.25 13.04 -7.69
CA ASN A 225 29.47 13.92 -8.56
C ASN A 225 28.35 13.21 -9.32
N ASN A 226 28.20 11.88 -9.19
CA ASN A 226 27.14 11.14 -9.86
C ASN A 226 25.89 11.12 -8.99
N LEU A 227 24.85 11.81 -9.45
CA LEU A 227 23.53 11.75 -8.83
C LEU A 227 22.95 10.35 -9.04
N PRO A 228 22.31 9.75 -8.02
CA PRO A 228 21.61 8.51 -8.17
C PRO A 228 20.43 8.68 -9.14
N PHE A 229 20.17 7.66 -9.96
CA PHE A 229 18.95 7.61 -10.74
C PHE A 229 17.82 7.02 -9.88
N PHE A 230 16.61 7.61 -9.96
CA PHE A 230 15.37 7.06 -9.41
C PHE A 230 14.30 6.93 -10.49
N SER A 231 13.53 5.83 -10.44
CA SER A 231 12.48 5.56 -11.42
C SER A 231 11.22 6.40 -11.22
N GLY A 232 10.97 6.89 -10.02
CA GLY A 232 9.70 7.48 -9.59
C GLY A 232 8.79 6.45 -8.92
N GLN A 233 7.64 6.91 -8.41
CA GLN A 233 6.74 6.08 -7.61
C GLN A 233 5.45 5.72 -8.37
N PHE A 234 4.89 4.54 -8.06
CA PHE A 234 3.56 4.06 -8.47
C PHE A 234 3.34 3.88 -9.97
N ASN A 235 4.40 3.59 -10.72
CA ASN A 235 4.34 3.36 -12.17
C ASN A 235 4.91 2.02 -12.58
N SER A 236 4.13 1.23 -13.32
CA SER A 236 4.68 0.07 -14.04
C SER A 236 5.40 0.53 -15.29
N GLN A 237 6.67 0.18 -15.44
CA GLN A 237 7.50 0.66 -16.54
C GLN A 237 8.68 -0.25 -16.83
N ASN A 238 9.27 -0.09 -18.03
CA ASN A 238 10.60 -0.57 -18.37
C ASN A 238 11.60 0.58 -18.33
N ILE A 239 12.67 0.41 -17.59
CA ILE A 239 13.79 1.35 -17.50
C ILE A 239 14.96 0.72 -18.24
N ILE A 240 15.40 1.35 -19.32
CA ILE A 240 16.58 0.92 -20.07
C ILE A 240 17.77 1.74 -19.61
N ALA A 241 18.71 1.11 -18.93
CA ALA A 241 19.95 1.74 -18.46
C ALA A 241 21.09 1.32 -19.37
N ASP A 242 21.74 2.30 -20.02
CA ASP A 242 22.89 2.09 -20.87
C ASP A 242 24.20 2.41 -20.14
N PHE A 243 24.98 1.39 -19.90
CA PHE A 243 26.30 1.43 -19.25
C PHE A 243 27.47 1.47 -20.25
N SER A 244 27.26 1.88 -21.49
CA SER A 244 28.33 1.97 -22.51
C SER A 244 29.33 3.06 -22.18
N ASN A 245 28.88 4.17 -21.58
CA ASN A 245 29.71 5.23 -21.08
C ASN A 245 30.09 4.97 -19.60
N LYS A 246 31.39 4.97 -19.29
CA LYS A 246 31.88 4.77 -17.91
C LYS A 246 31.52 5.90 -16.95
N ASN A 247 31.33 7.12 -17.48
CA ASN A 247 31.14 8.34 -16.69
C ASN A 247 29.65 8.74 -16.56
N HIS A 248 28.77 8.17 -17.38
CA HIS A 248 27.34 8.54 -17.40
C HIS A 248 26.47 7.35 -17.76
N ILE A 249 25.39 7.13 -17.01
CA ILE A 249 24.39 6.12 -17.29
C ILE A 249 23.25 6.80 -18.04
N GLU A 250 23.03 6.39 -19.28
CA GLU A 250 21.93 6.91 -20.10
C GLU A 250 20.65 6.13 -19.80
N ILE A 251 19.57 6.82 -19.46
CA ILE A 251 18.31 6.20 -19.03
C ILE A 251 17.20 6.53 -20.01
N THR A 252 16.55 5.49 -20.52
CA THR A 252 15.30 5.60 -21.29
C THR A 252 14.17 4.91 -20.54
N ARG A 253 13.01 5.58 -20.40
CA ARG A 253 11.82 5.03 -19.75
C ARG A 253 10.76 4.68 -20.78
N LYS A 254 10.10 3.53 -20.60
CA LYS A 254 8.95 3.08 -21.40
C LYS A 254 7.81 2.75 -20.45
N TYR A 255 6.83 3.61 -20.39
CA TYR A 255 5.67 3.49 -19.49
C TYR A 255 4.59 2.58 -20.07
N GLU A 256 3.92 1.82 -19.21
CA GLU A 256 2.56 1.36 -19.50
C GLU A 256 1.62 2.55 -19.31
N LYS A 257 0.76 2.83 -20.31
CA LYS A 257 -0.22 3.93 -20.20
C LYS A 257 -1.24 3.62 -19.11
N PHE A 258 -1.14 4.29 -17.99
CA PHE A 258 -2.21 4.39 -16.98
C PHE A 258 -3.22 5.48 -17.42
N PRO A 259 -4.54 5.24 -17.37
CA PRO A 259 -5.54 6.21 -17.85
C PRO A 259 -5.59 7.54 -17.08
N PHE A 260 -4.85 7.68 -15.99
CA PHE A 260 -4.90 8.85 -15.08
C PHE A 260 -3.57 9.58 -14.89
N HIS A 261 -2.60 9.37 -15.75
CA HIS A 261 -1.36 10.11 -15.63
C HIS A 261 -1.54 11.58 -16.08
N ARG A 262 -1.72 12.48 -15.13
CA ARG A 262 -1.06 13.80 -15.24
C ARG A 262 0.41 13.51 -15.51
N LYS A 263 1.06 14.30 -16.39
CA LYS A 263 2.50 14.18 -16.69
C LYS A 263 3.24 13.75 -15.42
N ILE A 264 3.60 12.46 -15.37
CA ILE A 264 4.31 11.90 -14.24
C ILE A 264 5.66 12.53 -14.26
N LEU A 265 6.08 12.88 -13.13
CA LEU A 265 7.27 13.54 -12.76
C LEU A 265 8.47 12.87 -13.43
N GLU A 266 9.02 13.53 -14.44
CA GLU A 266 10.16 13.04 -15.21
C GLU A 266 11.40 12.82 -14.33
N ASP A 267 11.45 13.47 -13.15
CA ASP A 267 12.52 13.31 -12.18
C ASP A 267 12.02 13.68 -10.77
N PRO A 268 11.86 12.70 -9.85
CA PRO A 268 11.44 12.97 -8.48
C PRO A 268 12.35 13.97 -7.75
N ILE A 269 13.64 13.96 -8.05
CA ILE A 269 14.62 14.86 -7.41
C ILE A 269 14.44 16.30 -7.91
N LYS A 270 14.22 16.50 -9.21
CA LYS A 270 13.97 17.85 -9.77
C LYS A 270 12.68 18.46 -9.25
N GLN A 271 11.68 17.63 -8.91
CA GLN A 271 10.41 18.12 -8.39
C GLN A 271 10.38 18.31 -6.88
N ILE A 272 11.14 17.52 -6.11
CA ILE A 272 11.41 17.83 -4.70
C ILE A 272 12.04 19.21 -4.58
N ASN A 273 12.89 19.60 -5.54
CA ASN A 273 13.50 20.94 -5.58
C ASN A 273 12.54 22.06 -6.05
N SER A 274 11.43 21.73 -6.71
CA SER A 274 10.47 22.71 -7.26
C SER A 274 9.13 22.76 -6.49
N MET A 275 8.81 21.74 -5.69
CA MET A 275 7.64 21.68 -4.81
C MET A 275 8.10 21.65 -3.36
N ASN A 276 7.29 22.20 -2.44
CA ASN A 276 7.46 21.93 -1.02
C ASN A 276 7.46 20.39 -0.80
N GLU A 277 8.45 19.87 -0.08
CA GLU A 277 8.65 18.43 0.18
C GLU A 277 7.36 17.77 0.71
N GLU A 278 6.66 18.45 1.62
CA GLU A 278 5.40 17.97 2.19
C GLU A 278 4.32 17.78 1.11
N LYS A 279 4.15 18.76 0.23
CA LYS A 279 3.18 18.71 -0.87
C LYS A 279 3.46 17.56 -1.83
N PHE A 280 4.72 17.32 -2.16
CA PHE A 280 5.14 16.19 -2.97
C PHE A 280 4.79 14.85 -2.30
N LEU A 281 5.03 14.73 -0.98
CA LEU A 281 4.70 13.52 -0.22
C LEU A 281 3.18 13.25 -0.19
N ILE A 282 2.36 14.29 0.00
CA ILE A 282 0.89 14.16 0.00
C ILE A 282 0.36 13.78 -1.38
N TYR A 283 0.88 14.40 -2.44
CA TYR A 283 0.52 14.06 -3.82
C TYR A 283 0.85 12.58 -4.13
N ASN A 284 2.03 12.11 -3.75
CA ASN A 284 2.42 10.71 -3.92
C ASN A 284 1.57 9.76 -3.08
N LEU A 285 1.24 10.13 -1.85
CA LEU A 285 0.33 9.35 -1.01
C LEU A 285 -1.03 9.18 -1.69
N LEU A 286 -1.62 10.25 -2.21
CA LEU A 286 -2.89 10.18 -2.94
C LEU A 286 -2.80 9.24 -4.16
N ASN A 287 -1.71 9.30 -4.94
CA ASN A 287 -1.50 8.38 -6.06
C ASN A 287 -1.35 6.92 -5.59
N GLY A 288 -0.66 6.69 -4.47
CA GLY A 288 -0.55 5.37 -3.85
C GLY A 288 -1.90 4.80 -3.42
N LEU A 289 -2.76 5.61 -2.78
CA LEU A 289 -4.11 5.21 -2.37
C LEU A 289 -5.00 4.88 -3.58
N ILE A 290 -4.89 5.67 -4.66
CA ILE A 290 -5.58 5.41 -5.94
C ILE A 290 -5.11 4.07 -6.53
N LEU A 291 -3.80 3.81 -6.57
CA LEU A 291 -3.26 2.55 -7.08
C LEU A 291 -3.69 1.35 -6.21
N ALA A 292 -3.63 1.48 -4.88
CA ALA A 292 -4.06 0.42 -3.96
C ALA A 292 -5.53 0.03 -4.18
N MET A 293 -6.44 1.01 -4.26
CA MET A 293 -7.85 0.75 -4.52
C MET A 293 -8.07 0.18 -5.93
N LYS A 294 -7.38 0.71 -6.94
CA LYS A 294 -7.47 0.23 -8.32
C LYS A 294 -7.11 -1.25 -8.41
N ASP A 295 -5.94 -1.60 -7.87
CA ASP A 295 -5.45 -2.97 -7.94
C ASP A 295 -6.35 -3.93 -7.15
N TYR A 296 -6.84 -3.52 -5.99
CA TYR A 296 -7.80 -4.33 -5.23
C TYR A 296 -9.08 -4.61 -6.03
N ILE A 297 -9.62 -3.60 -6.70
CA ILE A 297 -10.82 -3.72 -7.54
C ILE A 297 -10.56 -4.59 -8.78
N GLU A 298 -9.50 -4.33 -9.52
CA GLU A 298 -9.18 -5.04 -10.76
C GLU A 298 -8.77 -6.49 -10.51
N LYS A 299 -7.94 -6.75 -9.49
CA LYS A 299 -7.47 -8.10 -9.14
C LYS A 299 -8.59 -8.99 -8.61
N ASN A 300 -9.63 -8.41 -7.98
CA ASN A 300 -10.82 -9.11 -7.51
C ASN A 300 -12.01 -9.04 -8.49
N SER A 301 -11.83 -8.50 -9.70
CA SER A 301 -12.88 -8.39 -10.73
C SER A 301 -14.15 -7.67 -10.25
N ILE A 302 -14.00 -6.63 -9.42
CA ILE A 302 -15.11 -5.85 -8.89
C ILE A 302 -15.58 -4.84 -9.92
N ASN A 303 -16.87 -4.83 -10.23
CA ASN A 303 -17.44 -4.04 -11.32
C ASN A 303 -18.30 -2.85 -10.89
N LYS A 304 -18.71 -2.78 -9.62
CA LYS A 304 -19.53 -1.69 -9.09
C LYS A 304 -19.10 -1.35 -7.67
N LEU A 305 -19.19 -0.07 -7.31
CA LEU A 305 -18.84 0.44 -6.00
C LEU A 305 -20.02 1.17 -5.36
N PHE A 306 -20.20 0.95 -4.08
CA PHE A 306 -21.18 1.62 -3.23
C PHE A 306 -20.48 2.22 -2.02
N LEU A 307 -20.88 3.42 -1.60
CA LEU A 307 -20.40 4.00 -0.34
C LEU A 307 -21.46 4.88 0.28
N GLY A 308 -21.45 4.96 1.60
CA GLY A 308 -22.22 5.93 2.36
C GLY A 308 -21.57 7.32 2.21
N LEU A 309 -22.30 8.28 1.67
CA LEU A 309 -21.83 9.65 1.53
C LEU A 309 -22.48 10.51 2.62
N SER A 310 -21.76 10.73 3.73
CA SER A 310 -22.27 11.43 4.92
C SER A 310 -22.22 12.96 4.80
N GLY A 311 -21.49 13.51 3.83
CA GLY A 311 -21.13 14.92 3.80
C GLY A 311 -19.89 15.26 4.67
N GLY A 312 -19.24 14.24 5.25
CA GLY A 312 -17.96 14.38 5.97
C GLY A 312 -16.75 14.15 5.05
N ILE A 313 -15.58 14.62 5.52
CA ILE A 313 -14.33 14.66 4.74
C ILE A 313 -13.83 13.28 4.32
N ASP A 314 -13.93 12.26 5.18
CA ASP A 314 -13.44 10.90 4.88
C ASP A 314 -14.21 10.30 3.70
N SER A 315 -15.55 10.33 3.75
CA SER A 315 -16.40 9.87 2.66
C SER A 315 -16.17 10.64 1.36
N ALA A 316 -15.85 11.94 1.46
CA ALA A 316 -15.53 12.78 0.31
C ALA A 316 -14.21 12.37 -0.36
N VAL A 317 -13.17 12.14 0.42
CA VAL A 317 -11.86 11.68 -0.10
C VAL A 317 -11.97 10.28 -0.69
N VAL A 318 -12.68 9.35 -0.03
CA VAL A 318 -12.91 7.98 -0.56
C VAL A 318 -13.67 8.03 -1.89
N LEU A 319 -14.72 8.85 -2.00
CA LEU A 319 -15.49 9.01 -3.23
C LEU A 319 -14.62 9.58 -4.38
N PHE A 320 -13.78 10.56 -4.07
CA PHE A 320 -12.82 11.09 -5.05
C PHE A 320 -11.87 9.99 -5.54
N ILE A 321 -11.24 9.23 -4.63
CA ILE A 321 -10.32 8.14 -4.99
C ILE A 321 -11.06 7.11 -5.86
N ALA A 322 -12.27 6.68 -5.47
CA ALA A 322 -13.10 5.76 -6.24
C ALA A 322 -13.37 6.27 -7.66
N SER A 323 -13.66 7.57 -7.82
CA SER A 323 -13.92 8.19 -9.14
C SER A 323 -12.70 8.20 -10.08
N LYS A 324 -11.49 7.97 -9.54
CA LYS A 324 -10.24 7.85 -10.31
C LYS A 324 -9.90 6.41 -10.71
N VAL A 325 -10.63 5.44 -10.17
CA VAL A 325 -10.29 4.02 -10.29
C VAL A 325 -11.22 3.27 -11.24
N ILE A 326 -12.50 3.60 -11.23
CA ILE A 326 -13.53 2.95 -12.04
C ILE A 326 -14.40 4.02 -12.72
N SER A 327 -15.07 3.68 -13.81
CA SER A 327 -15.95 4.61 -14.51
C SER A 327 -17.10 5.07 -13.61
N ARG A 328 -17.43 6.35 -13.70
CA ARG A 328 -18.29 7.09 -12.76
C ARG A 328 -19.70 6.53 -12.65
N GLU A 329 -20.25 6.03 -13.75
CA GLU A 329 -21.56 5.36 -13.81
C GLU A 329 -21.61 4.04 -13.01
N LYS A 330 -20.47 3.46 -12.66
CA LYS A 330 -20.36 2.26 -11.83
C LYS A 330 -20.23 2.56 -10.32
N ILE A 331 -20.22 3.84 -9.95
CA ILE A 331 -20.14 4.29 -8.56
C ILE A 331 -21.50 4.84 -8.14
N THR A 332 -22.00 4.39 -7.00
CA THR A 332 -23.22 4.94 -6.39
C THR A 332 -22.92 5.43 -4.97
N ALA A 333 -23.00 6.73 -4.78
CA ALA A 333 -22.92 7.39 -3.49
C ALA A 333 -24.33 7.45 -2.87
N ILE A 334 -24.50 6.93 -1.66
CA ILE A 334 -25.80 6.84 -0.99
C ILE A 334 -25.78 7.70 0.26
N MET A 335 -26.55 8.79 0.25
CA MET A 335 -26.85 9.61 1.44
C MET A 335 -27.99 8.94 2.19
N MET A 336 -27.83 8.76 3.50
CA MET A 336 -28.80 8.05 4.35
C MET A 336 -29.16 8.92 5.58
N PRO A 337 -29.98 9.98 5.37
CA PRO A 337 -30.28 10.95 6.42
C PRO A 337 -31.20 10.38 7.51
N SER A 338 -30.95 10.82 8.74
CA SER A 338 -31.84 10.76 9.89
C SER A 338 -32.31 12.16 10.28
N GLU A 339 -33.07 12.30 11.36
CA GLU A 339 -33.46 13.61 11.94
C GLU A 339 -32.27 14.47 12.39
N PHE A 340 -31.12 13.83 12.70
CA PHE A 340 -29.90 14.52 13.14
C PHE A 340 -28.99 14.98 11.99
N THR A 341 -29.32 14.60 10.74
CA THR A 341 -28.50 14.96 9.59
C THR A 341 -28.76 16.40 9.18
N SER A 342 -27.73 17.22 9.18
CA SER A 342 -27.84 18.64 8.86
C SER A 342 -28.14 18.88 7.38
N ASP A 343 -28.88 19.95 7.08
CA ASP A 343 -29.13 20.39 5.69
C ASP A 343 -27.84 20.69 4.93
N VAL A 344 -26.82 21.15 5.63
CA VAL A 344 -25.49 21.41 5.06
C VAL A 344 -24.88 20.13 4.53
N SER A 345 -24.90 19.05 5.32
CA SER A 345 -24.40 17.73 4.91
C SER A 345 -25.13 17.19 3.69
N LEU A 346 -26.47 17.35 3.62
CA LEU A 346 -27.28 16.95 2.47
C LEU A 346 -26.88 17.68 1.20
N LYS A 347 -26.75 19.02 1.29
CA LYS A 347 -26.39 19.90 0.16
C LYS A 347 -24.97 19.60 -0.34
N ASP A 348 -24.01 19.48 0.57
CA ASP A 348 -22.61 19.28 0.23
C ASP A 348 -22.34 17.88 -0.33
N ALA A 349 -22.97 16.84 0.22
CA ALA A 349 -22.90 15.48 -0.34
C ALA A 349 -23.44 15.42 -1.77
N LYS A 350 -24.61 16.03 -2.03
CA LYS A 350 -25.20 16.11 -3.37
C LYS A 350 -24.30 16.90 -4.33
N LYS A 351 -23.73 18.02 -3.90
CA LYS A 351 -22.82 18.85 -4.70
C LYS A 351 -21.55 18.10 -5.05
N LEU A 352 -20.95 17.39 -4.10
CA LEU A 352 -19.75 16.57 -4.33
C LEU A 352 -20.01 15.46 -5.35
N ALA A 353 -21.11 14.70 -5.20
CA ALA A 353 -21.49 13.67 -6.16
C ALA A 353 -21.67 14.23 -7.58
N SER A 354 -22.30 15.41 -7.69
CA SER A 354 -22.45 16.14 -8.96
C SER A 354 -21.11 16.57 -9.54
N ASN A 355 -20.20 17.14 -8.73
CA ASN A 355 -18.87 17.56 -9.18
C ASN A 355 -18.05 16.38 -9.73
N LEU A 356 -18.20 15.20 -9.12
CA LEU A 356 -17.53 13.97 -9.55
C LEU A 356 -18.25 13.23 -10.68
N GLY A 357 -19.51 13.59 -10.97
CA GLY A 357 -20.32 12.96 -12.01
C GLY A 357 -20.70 11.50 -11.71
N VAL A 358 -20.84 11.14 -10.41
CA VAL A 358 -21.21 9.80 -9.98
C VAL A 358 -22.70 9.69 -9.68
N ASN A 359 -23.25 8.47 -9.65
CA ASN A 359 -24.64 8.27 -9.26
C ASN A 359 -24.86 8.66 -7.79
N TYR A 360 -25.90 9.43 -7.53
CA TYR A 360 -26.28 9.84 -6.19
C TYR A 360 -27.68 9.35 -5.84
N LYS A 361 -27.84 8.81 -4.64
CA LYS A 361 -29.15 8.43 -4.06
C LYS A 361 -29.27 8.99 -2.65
N SER A 362 -30.51 9.34 -2.28
CA SER A 362 -30.83 9.71 -0.90
C SER A 362 -31.92 8.76 -0.39
N ILE A 363 -31.66 8.07 0.72
CA ILE A 363 -32.53 7.07 1.33
C ILE A 363 -32.65 7.40 2.82
N SER A 364 -33.76 7.98 3.24
CA SER A 364 -34.00 8.28 4.66
C SER A 364 -34.08 7.01 5.48
N ILE A 365 -33.36 6.96 6.61
CA ILE A 365 -33.39 5.87 7.58
C ILE A 365 -34.42 6.07 8.68
N GLN A 366 -35.13 7.20 8.72
CA GLN A 366 -36.01 7.58 9.82
C GLN A 366 -37.12 6.57 10.10
N LYS A 367 -37.74 6.03 9.05
CA LYS A 367 -38.77 4.99 9.18
C LYS A 367 -38.23 3.71 9.84
N HIS A 368 -37.00 3.34 9.48
CA HIS A 368 -36.35 2.16 10.04
C HIS A 368 -36.00 2.36 11.51
N ILE A 369 -35.49 3.53 11.88
CA ILE A 369 -35.21 3.91 13.28
C ILE A 369 -36.49 3.77 14.11
N LYS A 370 -37.60 4.39 13.66
CA LYS A 370 -38.90 4.31 14.35
C LYS A 370 -39.39 2.88 14.52
N ASN A 371 -39.22 2.02 13.52
CA ASN A 371 -39.60 0.62 13.63
C ASN A 371 -38.80 -0.12 14.71
N PHE A 372 -37.48 0.14 14.82
CA PHE A 372 -36.65 -0.41 15.90
C PHE A 372 -37.10 0.10 17.27
N GLU A 373 -37.39 1.40 17.40
CA GLU A 373 -37.88 2.01 18.66
C GLU A 373 -39.19 1.35 19.10
N VAL A 374 -40.12 1.11 18.18
CA VAL A 374 -41.39 0.41 18.48
C VAL A 374 -41.13 -1.04 18.89
N THR A 375 -40.24 -1.74 18.19
CA THR A 375 -39.92 -3.17 18.47
C THR A 375 -39.36 -3.33 19.89
N PHE A 376 -38.44 -2.47 20.32
CA PHE A 376 -37.76 -2.57 21.60
C PHE A 376 -38.42 -1.73 22.72
N LYS A 377 -39.54 -1.04 22.45
CA LYS A 377 -40.18 -0.13 23.39
C LYS A 377 -40.41 -0.75 24.77
N LYS A 378 -40.90 -2.03 24.80
CA LYS A 378 -41.17 -2.74 26.06
C LYS A 378 -39.87 -3.14 26.77
N ASP A 379 -38.88 -3.62 26.00
CA ASP A 379 -37.64 -4.15 26.57
C ASP A 379 -36.71 -3.03 27.10
N PHE A 380 -36.84 -1.81 26.54
CA PHE A 380 -36.05 -0.64 26.94
C PHE A 380 -36.84 0.38 27.76
N GLU A 381 -38.01 -0.02 28.26
CA GLU A 381 -38.85 0.87 29.08
C GLU A 381 -38.11 1.37 30.34
N GLY A 382 -38.11 2.66 30.57
CA GLY A 382 -37.42 3.29 31.70
C GLY A 382 -35.91 3.48 31.51
N LEU A 383 -35.31 2.96 30.45
CA LEU A 383 -33.89 3.17 30.12
C LEU A 383 -33.69 4.49 29.35
N LYS A 384 -32.59 5.20 29.64
CA LYS A 384 -32.21 6.40 28.89
C LYS A 384 -31.58 6.01 27.55
N ARG A 385 -31.81 6.84 26.52
CA ARG A 385 -31.06 6.72 25.24
C ARG A 385 -29.56 6.86 25.48
N ASP A 386 -28.79 6.01 24.80
CA ASP A 386 -27.34 5.97 24.90
C ASP A 386 -26.69 5.62 23.54
N ILE A 387 -25.53 5.00 23.58
CA ILE A 387 -24.81 4.53 22.38
C ILE A 387 -25.60 3.47 21.57
N THR A 388 -26.62 2.85 22.16
CA THR A 388 -27.42 1.80 21.49
C THR A 388 -28.16 2.37 20.29
N GLU A 389 -28.87 3.50 20.46
CA GLU A 389 -29.63 4.16 19.40
C GLU A 389 -28.72 4.71 18.30
N GLN A 390 -27.53 5.23 18.67
CA GLN A 390 -26.53 5.66 17.72
C GLN A 390 -26.03 4.49 16.87
N ASN A 391 -25.72 3.37 17.50
CA ASN A 391 -25.27 2.15 16.82
C ASN A 391 -26.37 1.54 15.93
N ILE A 392 -27.64 1.62 16.31
CA ILE A 392 -28.76 1.18 15.46
C ILE A 392 -28.76 1.99 14.16
N GLN A 393 -28.65 3.32 14.21
CA GLN A 393 -28.58 4.16 13.02
C GLN A 393 -27.41 3.76 12.08
N ALA A 394 -26.23 3.56 12.65
CA ALA A 394 -25.04 3.15 11.87
C ALA A 394 -25.27 1.78 11.22
N ARG A 395 -25.86 0.80 11.93
CA ARG A 395 -26.14 -0.54 11.40
C ARG A 395 -27.22 -0.54 10.32
N ILE A 396 -28.26 0.27 10.44
CA ILE A 396 -29.27 0.47 9.39
C ILE A 396 -28.59 0.96 8.11
N ARG A 397 -27.70 1.93 8.20
CA ARG A 397 -26.91 2.42 7.05
C ARG A 397 -26.05 1.32 6.44
N GLY A 398 -25.36 0.54 7.28
CA GLY A 398 -24.56 -0.61 6.84
C GLY A 398 -25.41 -1.66 6.12
N MET A 399 -26.58 -1.99 6.65
CA MET A 399 -27.50 -2.96 6.04
C MET A 399 -28.00 -2.48 4.65
N ILE A 400 -28.34 -1.21 4.50
CA ILE A 400 -28.74 -0.62 3.21
C ILE A 400 -27.60 -0.74 2.20
N LEU A 401 -26.38 -0.36 2.57
CA LEU A 401 -25.20 -0.46 1.70
C LEU A 401 -24.95 -1.89 1.24
N MET A 402 -25.01 -2.86 2.16
CA MET A 402 -24.82 -4.28 1.84
C MET A 402 -25.94 -4.84 0.97
N ALA A 403 -27.18 -4.39 1.15
CA ALA A 403 -28.28 -4.78 0.26
C ALA A 403 -28.03 -4.32 -1.18
N TYR A 404 -27.49 -3.10 -1.38
CA TYR A 404 -27.07 -2.63 -2.71
C TYR A 404 -25.92 -3.46 -3.27
N ALA A 405 -24.88 -3.69 -2.49
CA ALA A 405 -23.73 -4.49 -2.93
C ALA A 405 -24.17 -5.89 -3.39
N ASN A 406 -24.97 -6.58 -2.61
CA ASN A 406 -25.47 -7.92 -2.95
C ASN A 406 -26.37 -7.91 -4.18
N LYS A 407 -27.34 -6.98 -4.23
CA LYS A 407 -28.31 -6.93 -5.32
C LYS A 407 -27.70 -6.60 -6.67
N PHE A 408 -26.66 -5.77 -6.68
CA PHE A 408 -26.04 -5.28 -7.92
C PHE A 408 -24.65 -5.88 -8.18
N ASN A 409 -24.27 -6.91 -7.42
CA ASN A 409 -22.95 -7.57 -7.53
C ASN A 409 -21.79 -6.56 -7.53
N GLY A 410 -21.72 -5.81 -6.45
CA GLY A 410 -20.68 -4.78 -6.26
C GLY A 410 -20.08 -4.84 -4.87
N MET A 411 -19.22 -3.89 -4.55
CA MET A 411 -18.53 -3.80 -3.27
C MET A 411 -18.87 -2.48 -2.56
N VAL A 412 -19.05 -2.55 -1.24
CA VAL A 412 -19.10 -1.38 -0.37
C VAL A 412 -17.69 -0.92 -0.04
N LEU A 413 -17.44 0.39 -0.10
CA LEU A 413 -16.21 1.02 0.40
C LEU A 413 -16.46 1.53 1.82
N ALA A 414 -15.64 1.10 2.77
CA ALA A 414 -15.61 1.66 4.11
C ALA A 414 -14.79 2.97 4.10
N THR A 415 -15.20 3.93 4.93
CA THR A 415 -14.65 5.29 4.93
C THR A 415 -13.85 5.64 6.18
N GLY A 416 -13.73 4.72 7.15
CA GLY A 416 -12.99 4.94 8.39
C GLY A 416 -11.50 5.17 8.17
N ASN A 417 -10.90 6.05 8.96
CA ASN A 417 -9.49 6.42 8.94
C ASN A 417 -8.71 5.79 10.11
N LYS A 418 -7.36 5.96 10.13
CA LYS A 418 -6.49 5.37 11.15
C LYS A 418 -6.82 5.87 12.56
N SER A 419 -7.13 7.15 12.72
CA SER A 419 -7.37 7.77 14.03
C SER A 419 -8.62 7.20 14.69
N GLU A 420 -9.72 7.08 13.94
CA GLU A 420 -10.97 6.44 14.36
C GLU A 420 -10.76 4.95 14.67
N MET A 421 -10.06 4.24 13.79
CA MET A 421 -9.72 2.82 13.98
C MET A 421 -8.87 2.59 15.24
N ALA A 422 -7.94 3.48 15.55
CA ALA A 422 -7.08 3.36 16.72
C ALA A 422 -7.88 3.34 18.01
N VAL A 423 -8.77 4.30 18.20
CA VAL A 423 -9.56 4.46 19.44
C VAL A 423 -10.90 3.73 19.40
N GLY A 424 -11.25 3.09 18.27
CA GLY A 424 -12.50 2.37 18.09
C GLY A 424 -13.72 3.28 17.99
N TYR A 425 -13.54 4.51 17.51
CA TYR A 425 -14.62 5.45 17.22
C TYR A 425 -15.33 5.03 15.93
N SER A 426 -16.00 3.91 16.02
CA SER A 426 -16.67 3.23 14.91
C SER A 426 -17.65 2.19 15.42
N THR A 427 -18.64 1.86 14.61
CA THR A 427 -19.68 0.87 14.92
C THR A 427 -19.48 -0.40 14.11
N ILE A 428 -19.29 -1.54 14.80
CA ILE A 428 -19.23 -2.85 14.15
C ILE A 428 -20.56 -3.12 13.41
N TYR A 429 -20.45 -3.58 12.16
CA TYR A 429 -21.56 -3.83 11.24
C TYR A 429 -22.33 -2.55 10.85
N GLY A 430 -21.81 -1.38 11.19
CA GLY A 430 -22.34 -0.07 10.83
C GLY A 430 -21.44 0.63 9.81
N ASP A 431 -20.77 1.67 10.22
CA ASP A 431 -19.81 2.46 9.40
C ASP A 431 -18.53 1.69 9.03
N MET A 432 -18.23 0.60 9.75
CA MET A 432 -17.13 -0.31 9.42
C MET A 432 -17.45 -1.27 8.26
N VAL A 433 -18.69 -1.32 7.78
CA VAL A 433 -19.10 -2.25 6.73
C VAL A 433 -18.42 -1.91 5.40
N GLY A 434 -17.91 -2.94 4.73
CA GLY A 434 -17.28 -2.78 3.42
C GLY A 434 -16.31 -3.91 3.09
N GLY A 435 -15.91 -3.98 1.82
CA GLY A 435 -14.91 -4.93 1.33
C GLY A 435 -13.51 -4.34 1.25
N PHE A 436 -13.37 -2.99 1.27
CA PHE A 436 -12.09 -2.29 1.27
C PHE A 436 -12.18 -0.94 1.97
N SER A 437 -11.18 -0.60 2.76
CA SER A 437 -11.07 0.64 3.53
C SER A 437 -9.79 1.38 3.18
N VAL A 438 -9.85 2.23 2.13
CA VAL A 438 -8.65 2.88 1.57
C VAL A 438 -7.95 3.83 2.53
N LEU A 439 -8.67 4.41 3.49
CA LEU A 439 -8.14 5.33 4.51
C LEU A 439 -7.77 4.63 5.83
N LYS A 440 -7.92 3.30 5.94
CA LYS A 440 -7.73 2.53 7.18
C LYS A 440 -6.45 2.86 7.96
N ASP A 441 -5.36 3.13 7.25
CA ASP A 441 -4.06 3.46 7.84
C ASP A 441 -3.61 4.91 7.56
N VAL A 442 -4.55 5.80 7.22
CA VAL A 442 -4.31 7.23 7.00
C VAL A 442 -4.80 8.01 8.21
N PRO A 443 -3.93 8.71 8.97
CA PRO A 443 -4.32 9.57 10.08
C PRO A 443 -5.30 10.67 9.65
N LYS A 444 -6.21 11.10 10.52
CA LYS A 444 -7.23 12.12 10.21
C LYS A 444 -6.61 13.43 9.72
N THR A 445 -5.54 13.88 10.36
CA THR A 445 -4.81 15.08 9.95
C THR A 445 -4.26 14.96 8.53
N MET A 446 -3.88 13.75 8.11
CA MET A 446 -3.42 13.46 6.76
C MET A 446 -4.57 13.45 5.75
N VAL A 447 -5.78 13.00 6.15
CA VAL A 447 -7.00 13.07 5.31
C VAL A 447 -7.31 14.52 4.93
N TYR A 448 -7.18 15.47 5.86
CA TYR A 448 -7.32 16.90 5.57
C TYR A 448 -6.29 17.41 4.56
N LYS A 449 -5.03 16.99 4.69
CA LYS A 449 -3.97 17.36 3.72
C LYS A 449 -4.25 16.80 2.33
N ILE A 450 -4.75 15.56 2.25
CA ILE A 450 -5.17 14.94 0.97
C ILE A 450 -6.35 15.69 0.37
N ALA A 451 -7.36 16.07 1.15
CA ALA A 451 -8.51 16.84 0.65
C ALA A 451 -8.09 18.21 0.09
N ASN A 452 -7.17 18.90 0.77
CA ASN A 452 -6.59 20.15 0.28
C ASN A 452 -5.78 19.95 -1.02
N GLU A 453 -5.02 18.85 -1.15
CA GLU A 453 -4.29 18.53 -2.38
C GLU A 453 -5.25 18.21 -3.54
N ILE A 454 -6.37 17.54 -3.28
CA ILE A 454 -7.43 17.31 -4.27
C ILE A 454 -7.97 18.64 -4.81
N ASN A 455 -8.20 19.61 -3.93
CA ASN A 455 -8.76 20.91 -4.27
C ASN A 455 -7.73 21.91 -4.81
N TYR A 456 -6.45 21.61 -4.78
CA TYR A 456 -5.39 22.55 -5.17
C TYR A 456 -5.55 23.12 -6.59
N LYS A 457 -6.10 22.33 -7.53
CA LYS A 457 -6.29 22.76 -8.92
C LYS A 457 -7.76 22.93 -9.32
N GLU A 458 -8.64 22.20 -8.68
CA GLU A 458 -10.07 22.14 -9.02
C GLU A 458 -10.85 22.02 -7.71
N ASN A 459 -11.80 22.91 -7.44
CA ASN A 459 -12.67 22.86 -6.27
C ASN A 459 -13.67 21.70 -6.36
N ILE A 460 -13.19 20.47 -6.25
CA ILE A 460 -14.00 19.26 -6.38
C ILE A 460 -14.78 19.00 -5.09
N ILE A 461 -14.07 18.99 -3.95
CA ILE A 461 -14.68 18.82 -2.63
C ILE A 461 -15.21 20.20 -2.18
N PRO A 462 -16.52 20.35 -1.89
CA PRO A 462 -17.02 21.60 -1.33
C PRO A 462 -16.20 22.07 -0.15
N GLN A 463 -15.76 23.33 -0.14
CA GLN A 463 -14.84 23.85 0.88
C GLN A 463 -15.37 23.65 2.30
N ARG A 464 -16.71 23.78 2.50
CA ARG A 464 -17.35 23.56 3.80
C ARG A 464 -17.15 22.16 4.37
N ILE A 465 -16.97 21.13 3.53
CA ILE A 465 -16.64 19.77 3.99
C ILE A 465 -15.25 19.73 4.63
N ILE A 466 -14.32 20.56 4.14
CA ILE A 466 -12.95 20.64 4.66
C ILE A 466 -12.92 21.50 5.94
N ASP A 467 -13.65 22.62 5.94
CA ASP A 467 -13.58 23.61 7.03
C ASP A 467 -14.42 23.22 8.26
N ARG A 468 -15.39 22.32 8.05
CA ARG A 468 -16.32 21.92 9.11
C ARG A 468 -15.66 20.98 10.11
N ALA A 469 -15.95 21.19 11.41
CA ALA A 469 -15.57 20.26 12.46
C ALA A 469 -16.15 18.86 12.22
N PRO A 470 -15.37 17.79 12.45
CA PRO A 470 -15.83 16.42 12.23
C PRO A 470 -16.95 16.03 13.19
N SER A 471 -17.97 15.33 12.67
CA SER A 471 -19.12 14.86 13.43
C SER A 471 -19.71 13.59 12.80
N ALA A 472 -20.15 12.67 13.64
CA ALA A 472 -20.88 11.48 13.22
C ALA A 472 -22.36 11.74 12.93
N GLU A 473 -22.93 12.89 13.33
CA GLU A 473 -24.35 13.30 13.18
C GLU A 473 -25.36 12.19 13.61
N LEU A 474 -25.10 11.54 14.73
CA LEU A 474 -25.95 10.48 15.32
C LEU A 474 -26.84 11.00 16.45
N THR A 475 -26.51 12.18 16.99
CA THR A 475 -27.27 12.93 17.99
C THR A 475 -27.24 14.42 17.69
N GLU A 476 -28.07 15.18 18.39
CA GLU A 476 -28.15 16.63 18.23
C GLU A 476 -26.82 17.31 18.59
N ASN A 477 -26.34 18.22 17.73
CA ASN A 477 -25.13 19.02 17.92
C ASN A 477 -23.85 18.23 18.25
N GLN A 478 -23.77 16.95 17.88
CA GLN A 478 -22.64 16.08 18.16
C GLN A 478 -21.36 16.55 17.43
N LEU A 479 -20.24 16.57 18.15
CA LEU A 479 -18.90 16.71 17.60
C LEU A 479 -18.01 15.53 18.04
N ASP A 480 -17.03 15.14 17.22
CA ASP A 480 -16.09 14.08 17.58
C ASP A 480 -15.28 14.47 18.83
N GLU A 481 -14.99 15.75 19.02
CA GLU A 481 -14.27 16.29 20.18
C GLU A 481 -15.02 16.16 21.51
N ASP A 482 -16.34 15.91 21.49
CA ASP A 482 -17.09 15.59 22.72
C ASP A 482 -16.57 14.30 23.37
N SER A 483 -16.05 13.38 22.56
CA SER A 483 -15.58 12.07 22.99
C SER A 483 -14.08 11.88 22.87
N LEU A 484 -13.44 12.53 21.90
CA LEU A 484 -12.03 12.38 21.53
C LEU A 484 -11.25 13.68 21.82
N PRO A 485 -9.94 13.63 21.98
CA PRO A 485 -9.12 14.84 21.89
C PRO A 485 -9.05 15.34 20.45
N ALA A 486 -8.66 16.61 20.25
CA ALA A 486 -8.40 17.16 18.92
C ALA A 486 -7.49 16.21 18.11
N TYR A 487 -7.78 16.05 16.83
CA TYR A 487 -7.11 15.02 16.00
C TYR A 487 -5.60 15.22 15.87
N GLU A 488 -5.09 16.44 15.93
CA GLU A 488 -3.65 16.74 15.94
C GLU A 488 -2.96 16.10 17.15
N ILE A 489 -3.62 16.11 18.29
CA ILE A 489 -3.12 15.52 19.54
C ILE A 489 -3.27 13.99 19.47
N LEU A 490 -4.43 13.51 19.02
CA LEU A 490 -4.72 12.10 18.92
C LEU A 490 -3.74 11.39 17.96
N ASP A 491 -3.55 11.92 16.77
CA ASP A 491 -2.65 11.37 15.75
C ASP A 491 -1.20 11.38 16.23
N LYS A 492 -0.79 12.40 16.99
CA LYS A 492 0.54 12.45 17.58
C LYS A 492 0.75 11.38 18.63
N ILE A 493 -0.26 11.11 19.47
CA ILE A 493 -0.20 10.01 20.46
C ILE A 493 -0.15 8.66 19.74
N ILE A 494 -0.94 8.47 18.66
CA ILE A 494 -0.94 7.25 17.87
C ILE A 494 0.43 7.03 17.22
N ASP A 495 1.02 8.04 16.58
CA ASP A 495 2.38 7.96 16.01
C ASP A 495 3.40 7.51 17.06
N LEU A 496 3.43 8.19 18.21
CA LEU A 496 4.42 7.89 19.25
C LEU A 496 4.18 6.52 19.90
N HIS A 497 2.94 6.19 20.25
CA HIS A 497 2.63 4.96 20.98
C HIS A 497 2.63 3.71 20.09
N ILE A 498 2.01 3.79 18.91
CA ILE A 498 1.84 2.62 18.03
C ILE A 498 3.05 2.46 17.11
N GLU A 499 3.48 3.53 16.45
CA GLU A 499 4.53 3.43 15.44
C GLU A 499 5.92 3.43 16.08
N LYS A 500 6.15 4.27 17.10
CA LYS A 500 7.45 4.39 17.78
C LYS A 500 7.58 3.62 19.10
N ASN A 501 6.51 2.90 19.49
CA ASN A 501 6.45 2.08 20.71
C ASN A 501 6.72 2.84 22.03
N PHE A 502 6.36 4.12 22.11
CA PHE A 502 6.45 4.88 23.35
C PHE A 502 5.51 4.31 24.41
N SER A 503 6.02 4.11 25.62
CA SER A 503 5.21 3.74 26.78
C SER A 503 4.34 4.91 27.23
N GLU A 504 3.37 4.66 28.11
CA GLU A 504 2.57 5.75 28.74
C GLU A 504 3.48 6.75 29.47
N LYS A 505 4.54 6.27 30.13
CA LYS A 505 5.52 7.12 30.81
C LYS A 505 6.28 8.02 29.84
N ASP A 506 6.64 7.49 28.65
CA ASP A 506 7.35 8.27 27.64
C ASP A 506 6.44 9.34 27.02
N LEU A 507 5.15 9.04 26.81
CA LEU A 507 4.17 10.00 26.33
C LEU A 507 3.97 11.15 27.35
N ILE A 508 3.91 10.83 28.65
CA ILE A 508 3.79 11.85 29.71
C ILE A 508 5.07 12.71 29.75
N LYS A 509 6.25 12.10 29.66
CA LYS A 509 7.53 12.85 29.57
C LYS A 509 7.61 13.71 28.32
N PHE A 510 6.97 13.32 27.22
CA PHE A 510 6.90 14.08 25.98
C PHE A 510 6.04 15.34 26.12
N GLY A 511 5.18 15.43 27.15
CA GLY A 511 4.37 16.61 27.50
C GLY A 511 2.86 16.41 27.46
N PHE A 512 2.34 15.20 27.22
CA PHE A 512 0.91 14.93 27.30
C PHE A 512 0.45 14.74 28.74
N SER A 513 -0.77 15.22 29.06
CA SER A 513 -1.33 15.03 30.41
C SER A 513 -1.60 13.55 30.72
N THR A 514 -1.35 13.13 31.95
CA THR A 514 -1.56 11.75 32.42
C THR A 514 -2.99 11.25 32.14
N LYS A 515 -4.01 12.11 32.35
CA LYS A 515 -5.41 11.77 32.12
C LYS A 515 -5.68 11.46 30.65
N LEU A 516 -5.14 12.26 29.74
CA LEU A 516 -5.29 12.10 28.30
C LEU A 516 -4.60 10.82 27.82
N VAL A 517 -3.34 10.59 28.21
CA VAL A 517 -2.57 9.41 27.84
C VAL A 517 -3.30 8.14 28.26
N LYS A 518 -3.71 8.05 29.53
CA LYS A 518 -4.48 6.89 30.04
C LYS A 518 -5.79 6.69 29.26
N LYS A 519 -6.54 7.76 28.95
CA LYS A 519 -7.78 7.66 28.16
C LYS A 519 -7.50 7.07 26.78
N VAL A 520 -6.57 7.64 26.03
CA VAL A 520 -6.30 7.23 24.63
C VAL A 520 -5.71 5.83 24.57
N VAL A 521 -4.71 5.51 25.40
CA VAL A 521 -4.08 4.16 25.43
C VAL A 521 -5.08 3.10 25.84
N LYS A 522 -5.98 3.39 26.80
CA LYS A 522 -7.07 2.49 27.18
C LYS A 522 -7.99 2.21 25.97
N LEU A 523 -8.43 3.27 25.27
CA LEU A 523 -9.28 3.12 24.08
C LEU A 523 -8.60 2.25 23.00
N ILE A 524 -7.29 2.48 22.74
CA ILE A 524 -6.53 1.66 21.79
C ILE A 524 -6.50 0.18 22.21
N LYS A 525 -6.34 -0.11 23.50
CA LYS A 525 -6.26 -1.50 24.00
C LYS A 525 -7.61 -2.21 23.91
N VAL A 526 -8.68 -1.60 24.39
CA VAL A 526 -9.99 -2.27 24.52
C VAL A 526 -10.71 -2.44 23.17
N ASN A 527 -10.35 -1.67 22.14
CA ASN A 527 -10.98 -1.73 20.83
C ASN A 527 -10.27 -2.62 19.80
N GLU A 528 -9.32 -3.49 20.23
CA GLU A 528 -8.67 -4.44 19.32
C GLU A 528 -9.67 -5.35 18.59
N PHE A 529 -10.74 -5.78 19.28
CA PHE A 529 -11.78 -6.63 18.71
C PHE A 529 -12.51 -5.97 17.52
N LYS A 530 -12.69 -4.64 17.54
CA LYS A 530 -13.28 -3.89 16.43
C LYS A 530 -12.35 -3.92 15.21
N ARG A 531 -11.06 -3.62 15.42
CA ARG A 531 -10.05 -3.61 14.35
C ARG A 531 -9.92 -4.95 13.64
N ARG A 532 -10.07 -6.07 14.36
CA ARG A 532 -10.03 -7.42 13.78
C ARG A 532 -11.20 -7.73 12.85
N GLN A 533 -12.27 -6.95 12.91
CA GLN A 533 -13.46 -7.10 12.07
C GLN A 533 -13.58 -6.01 10.99
N SER A 534 -12.58 -5.16 10.85
CA SER A 534 -12.55 -4.13 9.82
C SER A 534 -12.12 -4.69 8.46
N ALA A 535 -12.61 -4.09 7.38
CA ALA A 535 -12.19 -4.38 6.02
C ALA A 535 -10.67 -4.22 5.85
N PRO A 536 -10.02 -4.94 4.91
CA PRO A 536 -8.64 -4.70 4.53
C PRO A 536 -8.47 -3.29 3.95
N GLY A 537 -7.26 -2.74 4.09
CA GLY A 537 -6.90 -1.43 3.55
C GLY A 537 -5.39 -1.26 3.52
N PRO A 538 -4.84 -0.39 2.64
CA PRO A 538 -3.42 -0.31 2.38
C PRO A 538 -2.65 0.18 3.60
N LYS A 539 -1.55 -0.50 3.92
CA LYS A 539 -0.57 -0.04 4.89
C LYS A 539 0.17 1.16 4.31
N ILE A 540 0.16 2.26 5.04
CA ILE A 540 0.76 3.54 4.65
C ILE A 540 1.81 3.97 5.67
N THR A 541 1.58 3.74 6.94
CA THR A 541 2.46 4.14 8.04
C THR A 541 3.44 3.03 8.41
N SER A 542 4.39 3.33 9.30
CA SER A 542 5.39 2.36 9.75
C SER A 542 4.78 1.15 10.46
N LYS A 543 3.63 1.34 11.14
CA LYS A 543 2.89 0.26 11.80
C LYS A 543 1.39 0.46 11.63
N ALA A 544 0.77 -0.34 10.77
CA ALA A 544 -0.66 -0.37 10.53
C ALA A 544 -1.40 -1.24 11.57
N PHE A 545 -2.72 -1.03 11.70
CA PHE A 545 -3.61 -1.92 12.44
C PHE A 545 -4.01 -3.15 11.59
N SER A 546 -3.01 -3.92 11.16
CA SER A 546 -3.13 -5.11 10.32
C SER A 546 -2.18 -6.19 10.83
N LYS A 547 -1.50 -6.92 9.94
CA LYS A 547 -0.47 -7.92 10.30
C LYS A 547 0.70 -7.34 11.12
N ASP A 548 0.96 -6.03 11.03
CA ASP A 548 2.03 -5.35 11.77
C ASP A 548 1.81 -5.36 13.29
N ARG A 549 0.55 -5.33 13.73
CA ARG A 549 0.20 -5.26 15.13
C ARG A 549 -0.56 -6.50 15.57
N ARG A 550 0.14 -7.39 16.26
CA ARG A 550 -0.39 -8.68 16.76
C ARG A 550 -0.78 -8.58 18.24
N TYR A 551 -1.62 -7.59 18.59
CA TYR A 551 -2.07 -7.40 19.95
C TYR A 551 -3.16 -8.43 20.31
N PRO A 552 -3.09 -9.15 21.46
CA PRO A 552 -4.10 -10.13 21.83
C PRO A 552 -5.42 -9.44 22.20
N ILE A 553 -6.54 -9.96 21.70
CA ILE A 553 -7.89 -9.46 22.05
C ILE A 553 -8.19 -9.84 23.51
N THR A 554 -8.02 -11.12 23.85
CA THR A 554 -8.25 -11.63 25.21
C THR A 554 -7.01 -11.44 26.06
N ASN A 555 -6.88 -10.27 26.66
CA ASN A 555 -5.82 -10.01 27.63
C ASN A 555 -6.33 -9.11 28.76
N ARG A 556 -5.71 -9.22 29.91
CA ARG A 556 -6.00 -8.42 31.11
C ARG A 556 -4.78 -7.64 31.60
N PHE A 557 -3.78 -7.46 30.76
CA PHE A 557 -2.62 -6.68 31.14
C PHE A 557 -3.00 -5.23 31.39
N GLN A 558 -2.95 -4.81 32.64
CA GLN A 558 -3.15 -3.43 33.09
C GLN A 558 -1.79 -2.82 33.38
N LEU A 559 -1.53 -1.64 32.87
CA LEU A 559 -0.32 -0.87 33.15
C LEU A 559 -0.48 -0.07 34.43
#